data_7fc5e56f521e631806184c760c317e20
#
_entry.id   7fc5e56f521e631806184c760c317e20
#
_cell.length_a   1.000
_cell.length_b   1.000
_cell.length_c   1.000
_cell.angle_alpha   90.00
_cell.angle_beta   90.00
_cell.angle_gamma   90.00
#
_symmetry.space_group_name_H-M   'P 1'
#
loop_
_entity.id
_entity.type
_entity.pdbx_description
1 polymer ?
#
loop_
_entity_poly.entity_id
_entity_poly.type
_entity_poly.pdbx_seq_one_letter_code
_entity_poly.pdbx_strand_id
1 'polypeptide(L)'
;MLILPKIQKMKIVLITIGKTNEKYLIEGISDYQKRLKHYTNFERIEIANIKNAKNFSESELMKKEGELILKQIQNSDHLVLLDDKGKDFSSQKFAQKLQQWMLSGKKRLVFVVGGAFGFSDEIYKIGNEKLSLSKMTFSHQMVRLFFVEQIYRGYTILNNEPYHHE
;
A
#
# COMPACT_ATOMS: atom_id res chain seq x y z
N MET A 1 -17.77 10.73 34.36
CA MET A 1 -16.52 10.46 33.65
C MET A 1 -16.87 9.95 32.25
N LEU A 2 -16.78 10.80 31.24
CA LEU A 2 -17.04 10.43 29.85
C LEU A 2 -15.87 9.56 29.42
N ILE A 3 -16.13 8.25 29.24
CA ILE A 3 -15.17 7.34 28.59
C ILE A 3 -15.21 7.73 27.12
N LEU A 4 -14.19 8.49 26.68
CA LEU A 4 -13.99 8.73 25.25
C LEU A 4 -13.85 7.37 24.58
N PRO A 5 -14.61 7.10 23.49
CA PRO A 5 -14.48 5.85 22.79
C PRO A 5 -13.02 5.71 22.33
N LYS A 6 -12.40 4.57 22.63
CA LYS A 6 -11.07 4.23 22.11
C LYS A 6 -11.15 4.36 20.59
N ILE A 7 -10.57 5.42 20.03
CA ILE A 7 -10.47 5.59 18.57
C ILE A 7 -9.67 4.38 18.11
N GLN A 8 -10.36 3.43 17.47
CA GLN A 8 -9.72 2.24 16.94
C GLN A 8 -8.75 2.72 15.85
N LYS A 9 -7.44 2.55 16.09
CA LYS A 9 -6.42 2.94 15.12
C LYS A 9 -6.69 2.22 13.80
N MET A 10 -6.77 2.97 12.71
CA MET A 10 -6.90 2.43 11.37
C MET A 10 -5.72 1.48 11.08
N LYS A 11 -6.01 0.31 10.56
CA LYS A 11 -5.00 -0.65 10.12
C LYS A 11 -4.60 -0.33 8.68
N ILE A 12 -3.31 -0.25 8.41
CA ILE A 12 -2.78 -0.10 7.05
C ILE A 12 -2.29 -1.47 6.58
N VAL A 13 -2.74 -1.89 5.42
CA VAL A 13 -2.37 -3.16 4.80
C VAL A 13 -1.72 -2.89 3.45
N LEU A 14 -0.57 -3.48 3.20
CA LEU A 14 0.09 -3.50 1.89
C LEU A 14 0.03 -4.91 1.32
N ILE A 15 -0.66 -5.06 0.20
CA ILE A 15 -0.75 -6.32 -0.55
C ILE A 15 0.19 -6.25 -1.74
N THR A 16 0.99 -7.28 -1.94
CA THR A 16 1.92 -7.40 -3.07
C THR A 16 1.82 -8.78 -3.72
N ILE A 17 2.07 -8.85 -5.03
CA ILE A 17 2.20 -10.11 -5.74
C ILE A 17 3.66 -10.55 -5.74
N GLY A 18 3.89 -11.77 -5.28
CA GLY A 18 5.22 -12.35 -5.11
C GLY A 18 5.95 -11.85 -3.87
N LYS A 19 6.94 -12.61 -3.44
CA LYS A 19 7.81 -12.25 -2.32
C LYS A 19 8.75 -11.10 -2.72
N THR A 20 9.19 -10.35 -1.72
CA THR A 20 10.34 -9.46 -1.86
C THR A 20 11.60 -10.31 -1.88
N ASN A 21 12.42 -10.20 -2.93
CA ASN A 21 13.53 -11.13 -3.17
C ASN A 21 14.88 -10.59 -2.71
N GLU A 22 15.12 -9.29 -2.95
CA GLU A 22 16.43 -8.69 -2.66
C GLU A 22 16.61 -8.47 -1.16
N LYS A 23 17.74 -8.94 -0.62
CA LYS A 23 18.05 -8.85 0.80
C LYS A 23 17.99 -7.43 1.32
N TYR A 24 18.55 -6.47 0.60
CA TYR A 24 18.54 -5.05 0.99
C TYR A 24 17.13 -4.45 1.03
N LEU A 25 16.21 -4.91 0.16
CA LEU A 25 14.81 -4.50 0.19
C LEU A 25 14.08 -5.12 1.39
N ILE A 26 14.30 -6.39 1.67
CA ILE A 26 13.72 -7.08 2.82
C ILE A 26 14.15 -6.38 4.12
N GLU A 27 15.43 -6.09 4.26
CA GLU A 27 15.99 -5.40 5.43
C GLU A 27 15.44 -3.98 5.56
N GLY A 28 15.43 -3.20 4.46
CA GLY A 28 14.90 -1.83 4.45
C GLY A 28 13.42 -1.75 4.79
N ILE A 29 12.60 -2.61 4.19
CA ILE A 29 11.17 -2.68 4.48
C ILE A 29 10.94 -3.08 5.94
N SER A 30 11.69 -4.06 6.45
CA SER A 30 11.60 -4.48 7.84
C SER A 30 11.93 -3.37 8.83
N ASP A 31 12.96 -2.56 8.52
CA ASP A 31 13.34 -1.43 9.36
C ASP A 31 12.21 -0.38 9.45
N TYR A 32 11.67 0.06 8.31
CA TYR A 32 10.54 1.00 8.31
C TYR A 32 9.27 0.41 8.93
N GLN A 33 9.03 -0.87 8.74
CA GLN A 33 7.89 -1.54 9.36
C GLN A 33 8.00 -1.57 10.89
N LYS A 34 9.21 -1.73 11.45
CA LYS A 34 9.46 -1.61 12.88
C LYS A 34 9.19 -0.19 13.39
N ARG A 35 9.64 0.82 12.65
CA ARG A 35 9.39 2.23 12.99
C ARG A 35 7.89 2.56 12.97
N LEU A 36 7.15 2.03 11.99
CA LEU A 36 5.70 2.24 11.85
C LEU A 36 4.87 1.70 13.03
N LYS A 37 5.38 0.73 13.78
CA LYS A 37 4.69 0.19 14.97
C LYS A 37 4.36 1.26 16.03
N HIS A 38 5.14 2.35 16.07
CA HIS A 38 4.89 3.46 17.01
C HIS A 38 3.68 4.31 16.60
N TYR A 39 3.26 4.27 15.33
CA TYR A 39 2.22 5.13 14.77
C TYR A 39 0.93 4.41 14.46
N THR A 40 1.03 3.23 13.86
CA THR A 40 -0.12 2.52 13.31
C THR A 40 0.09 1.00 13.34
N ASN A 41 -1.00 0.28 13.17
CA ASN A 41 -0.95 -1.16 12.88
C ASN A 41 -0.72 -1.33 11.37
N PHE A 42 0.48 -1.74 11.00
CA PHE A 42 0.88 -1.97 9.61
C PHE A 42 1.10 -3.45 9.36
N GLU A 43 0.48 -3.99 8.32
CA GLU A 43 0.58 -5.38 7.90
C GLU A 43 0.97 -5.47 6.43
N ARG A 44 1.83 -6.43 6.09
CA ARG A 44 2.11 -6.82 4.70
C ARG A 44 1.53 -8.19 4.41
N ILE A 45 0.91 -8.31 3.24
CA ILE A 45 0.42 -9.58 2.69
C ILE A 45 1.14 -9.81 1.36
N GLU A 46 1.98 -10.82 1.29
CA GLU A 46 2.66 -11.23 0.07
C GLU A 46 1.91 -12.41 -0.54
N ILE A 47 1.23 -12.18 -1.65
CA ILE A 47 0.53 -13.21 -2.41
C ILE A 47 1.56 -13.97 -3.25
N ALA A 48 1.55 -15.30 -3.19
CA ALA A 48 2.46 -16.10 -4.00
C ALA A 48 2.27 -15.87 -5.50
N ASN A 49 3.37 -15.86 -6.25
CA ASN A 49 3.32 -15.78 -7.71
C ASN A 49 2.48 -16.92 -8.29
N ILE A 50 1.80 -16.63 -9.40
CA ILE A 50 1.07 -17.64 -10.16
C ILE A 50 2.06 -18.69 -10.69
N LYS A 51 1.79 -19.95 -10.40
CA LYS A 51 2.59 -21.06 -10.90
C LYS A 51 2.44 -21.16 -12.42
N ASN A 52 3.54 -21.50 -13.10
CA ASN A 52 3.56 -21.64 -14.56
C ASN A 52 3.11 -20.38 -15.33
N ALA A 53 3.48 -19.21 -14.83
CA ALA A 53 3.08 -17.92 -15.41
C ALA A 53 3.40 -17.79 -16.91
N LYS A 54 4.45 -18.46 -17.39
CA LYS A 54 4.82 -18.48 -18.81
C LYS A 54 3.72 -19.07 -19.73
N ASN A 55 2.82 -19.89 -19.18
CA ASN A 55 1.75 -20.57 -19.93
C ASN A 55 0.49 -19.70 -20.08
N PHE A 56 0.48 -18.51 -19.46
CA PHE A 56 -0.67 -17.61 -19.49
C PHE A 56 -0.36 -16.35 -20.29
N SER A 57 -1.37 -15.81 -20.97
CA SER A 57 -1.31 -14.46 -21.52
C SER A 57 -1.24 -13.42 -20.40
N GLU A 58 -0.83 -12.19 -20.74
CA GLU A 58 -0.82 -11.08 -19.78
C GLU A 58 -2.21 -10.86 -19.16
N SER A 59 -3.26 -10.91 -19.97
CA SER A 59 -4.65 -10.76 -19.53
C SER A 59 -5.08 -11.87 -18.57
N GLU A 60 -4.74 -13.12 -18.87
CA GLU A 60 -5.03 -14.26 -17.99
C GLU A 60 -4.28 -14.16 -16.67
N LEU A 61 -3.02 -13.72 -16.72
CA LEU A 61 -2.20 -13.55 -15.53
C LEU A 61 -2.77 -12.44 -14.63
N MET A 62 -3.11 -11.27 -15.18
CA MET A 62 -3.76 -10.19 -14.45
C MET A 62 -5.07 -10.64 -13.80
N LYS A 63 -5.87 -11.42 -14.50
CA LYS A 63 -7.13 -11.96 -13.97
C LYS A 63 -6.90 -12.90 -12.79
N LYS A 64 -5.96 -13.82 -12.90
CA LYS A 64 -5.60 -14.77 -11.82
C LYS A 64 -5.03 -14.05 -10.60
N GLU A 65 -4.17 -13.09 -10.80
CA GLU A 65 -3.64 -12.24 -9.72
C GLU A 65 -4.76 -11.44 -9.06
N GLY A 66 -5.67 -10.88 -9.85
CA GLY A 66 -6.85 -10.16 -9.38
C GLY A 66 -7.74 -11.01 -8.47
N GLU A 67 -7.99 -12.26 -8.83
CA GLU A 67 -8.75 -13.21 -8.02
C GLU A 67 -8.10 -13.47 -6.65
N LEU A 68 -6.76 -13.54 -6.62
CA LEU A 68 -6.01 -13.71 -5.37
C LEU A 68 -6.03 -12.44 -4.51
N ILE A 69 -5.96 -11.26 -5.13
CA ILE A 69 -6.09 -9.97 -4.44
C ILE A 69 -7.48 -9.86 -3.81
N LEU A 70 -8.55 -10.18 -4.57
CA LEU A 70 -9.93 -10.13 -4.09
C LEU A 70 -10.16 -10.95 -2.83
N LYS A 71 -9.49 -12.10 -2.68
CA LYS A 71 -9.56 -12.93 -1.47
C LYS A 71 -9.02 -12.25 -0.22
N GLN A 72 -8.18 -11.23 -0.37
CA GLN A 72 -7.58 -10.48 0.73
C GLN A 72 -8.39 -9.23 1.11
N ILE A 73 -9.32 -8.81 0.26
CA ILE A 73 -10.10 -7.58 0.42
C ILE A 73 -11.39 -7.87 1.17
N GLN A 74 -11.76 -6.98 2.09
CA GLN A 74 -13.03 -6.97 2.81
C GLN A 74 -13.93 -5.85 2.26
N ASN A 75 -15.24 -6.04 2.31
CA ASN A 75 -16.21 -5.07 1.76
C ASN A 75 -16.09 -3.66 2.37
N SER A 76 -15.66 -3.56 3.62
CA SER A 76 -15.48 -2.29 4.33
C SER A 76 -14.14 -1.61 4.11
N ASP A 77 -13.24 -2.23 3.35
CA ASP A 77 -11.90 -1.69 3.09
C ASP A 77 -11.97 -0.42 2.23
N HIS A 78 -11.05 0.50 2.51
CA HIS A 78 -10.72 1.56 1.56
C HIS A 78 -9.53 1.12 0.72
N LEU A 79 -9.75 0.84 -0.55
CA LEU A 79 -8.77 0.24 -1.45
C LEU A 79 -8.09 1.31 -2.31
N VAL A 80 -6.78 1.40 -2.19
CA VAL A 80 -5.92 2.29 -2.98
C VAL A 80 -4.98 1.46 -3.84
N LEU A 81 -5.06 1.62 -5.14
CA LEU A 81 -4.19 0.94 -6.09
C LEU A 81 -2.94 1.78 -6.33
N LEU A 82 -1.76 1.20 -6.12
CA LEU A 82 -0.50 1.82 -6.52
C LEU A 82 -0.31 1.61 -8.02
N ASP A 83 -0.47 2.68 -8.77
CA ASP A 83 -0.51 2.68 -10.23
C ASP A 83 0.22 3.93 -10.74
N ASP A 84 1.07 3.80 -11.75
CA ASP A 84 1.81 4.91 -12.36
C ASP A 84 0.90 5.97 -12.99
N LYS A 85 -0.33 5.59 -13.35
CA LYS A 85 -1.39 6.49 -13.85
C LYS A 85 -2.26 7.07 -12.75
N GLY A 86 -1.95 6.80 -11.49
CA GLY A 86 -2.65 7.35 -10.35
C GLY A 86 -2.30 8.80 -10.08
N LYS A 87 -2.97 9.39 -9.09
CA LYS A 87 -2.68 10.74 -8.63
C LYS A 87 -1.36 10.76 -7.87
N ASP A 88 -0.47 11.67 -8.24
CA ASP A 88 0.78 11.94 -7.53
C ASP A 88 0.61 13.04 -6.47
N PHE A 89 1.43 12.97 -5.43
CA PHE A 89 1.44 13.90 -4.32
C PHE A 89 2.87 14.27 -3.94
N SER A 90 3.09 15.48 -3.45
CA SER A 90 4.26 15.76 -2.63
C SER A 90 4.15 14.99 -1.31
N SER A 91 5.27 14.77 -0.62
CA SER A 91 5.24 14.08 0.68
C SER A 91 4.34 14.77 1.71
N GLN A 92 4.31 16.10 1.72
CA GLN A 92 3.40 16.87 2.57
C GLN A 92 1.92 16.66 2.23
N LYS A 93 1.57 16.72 0.93
CA LYS A 93 0.20 16.44 0.50
C LYS A 93 -0.21 15.01 0.74
N PHE A 94 0.72 14.07 0.62
CA PHE A 94 0.47 12.68 0.97
C PHE A 94 0.20 12.51 2.47
N ALA A 95 0.96 13.18 3.33
CA ALA A 95 0.70 13.19 4.78
C ALA A 95 -0.69 13.73 5.11
N GLN A 96 -1.12 14.82 4.47
CA GLN A 96 -2.47 15.36 4.61
C GLN A 96 -3.54 14.35 4.15
N LYS A 97 -3.30 13.67 3.03
CA LYS A 97 -4.19 12.63 2.52
C LYS A 97 -4.28 11.44 3.50
N LEU A 98 -3.15 11.03 4.06
CA LEU A 98 -3.09 9.99 5.10
C LEU A 98 -3.94 10.38 6.32
N GLN A 99 -3.85 11.62 6.76
CA GLN A 99 -4.68 12.14 7.84
C GLN A 99 -6.19 12.11 7.50
N GLN A 100 -6.56 12.48 6.27
CA GLN A 100 -7.95 12.39 5.81
C GLN A 100 -8.47 10.96 5.87
N TRP A 101 -7.71 9.98 5.42
CA TRP A 101 -8.09 8.57 5.54
C TRP A 101 -8.24 8.13 7.00
N MET A 102 -7.33 8.55 7.89
CA MET A 102 -7.41 8.23 9.32
C MET A 102 -8.69 8.80 9.96
N LEU A 103 -9.12 9.98 9.53
CA LEU A 103 -10.33 10.65 10.03
C LEU A 103 -11.63 10.14 9.37
N SER A 104 -11.54 9.36 8.30
CA SER A 104 -12.71 8.87 7.55
C SER A 104 -13.53 7.80 8.27
N GLY A 105 -13.07 7.29 9.41
CA GLY A 105 -13.72 6.21 10.15
C GLY A 105 -13.51 4.80 9.55
N LYS A 106 -12.73 4.67 8.49
CA LYS A 106 -12.39 3.37 7.91
C LYS A 106 -11.48 2.58 8.85
N LYS A 107 -11.77 1.29 9.01
CA LYS A 107 -10.99 0.41 9.88
C LYS A 107 -9.73 -0.12 9.20
N ARG A 108 -9.80 -0.35 7.89
CA ARG A 108 -8.67 -0.81 7.07
C ARG A 108 -8.49 0.07 5.85
N LEU A 109 -7.27 0.53 5.68
CA LEU A 109 -6.76 1.20 4.48
C LEU A 109 -5.82 0.22 3.78
N VAL A 110 -6.22 -0.24 2.60
CA VAL A 110 -5.52 -1.31 1.87
C VAL A 110 -4.87 -0.73 0.63
N PHE A 111 -3.56 -0.87 0.54
CA PHE A 111 -2.78 -0.53 -0.65
C PHE A 111 -2.39 -1.80 -1.38
N VAL A 112 -2.46 -1.79 -2.70
CA VAL A 112 -2.07 -2.93 -3.53
C VAL A 112 -1.02 -2.52 -4.54
N VAL A 113 0.08 -3.25 -4.57
CA VAL A 113 1.06 -3.22 -5.66
C VAL A 113 0.74 -4.39 -6.60
N GLY A 114 0.39 -4.08 -7.84
CA GLY A 114 0.11 -5.10 -8.86
C GLY A 114 1.36 -5.87 -9.28
N GLY A 115 1.15 -6.91 -10.06
CA GLY A 115 2.22 -7.65 -10.73
C GLY A 115 2.81 -6.87 -11.91
N ALA A 116 3.62 -7.55 -12.72
CA ALA A 116 4.39 -6.93 -13.82
C ALA A 116 3.52 -6.21 -14.88
N PHE A 117 2.28 -6.63 -15.06
CA PHE A 117 1.36 -6.10 -16.08
C PHE A 117 0.25 -5.19 -15.51
N GLY A 118 0.29 -4.89 -14.20
CA GLY A 118 -0.72 -4.07 -13.54
C GLY A 118 -1.92 -4.86 -13.05
N PHE A 119 -3.09 -4.22 -13.05
CA PHE A 119 -4.31 -4.78 -12.47
C PHE A 119 -5.31 -5.23 -13.53
N SER A 120 -6.13 -6.22 -13.19
CA SER A 120 -7.30 -6.59 -13.98
C SER A 120 -8.39 -5.50 -13.91
N ASP A 121 -9.30 -5.51 -14.89
CA ASP A 121 -10.44 -4.57 -14.91
C ASP A 121 -11.32 -4.69 -13.65
N GLU A 122 -11.47 -5.89 -13.10
CA GLU A 122 -12.21 -6.13 -11.87
C GLU A 122 -11.59 -5.40 -10.67
N ILE A 123 -10.27 -5.44 -10.55
CA ILE A 123 -9.55 -4.72 -9.49
C ILE A 123 -9.69 -3.21 -9.68
N TYR A 124 -9.56 -2.72 -10.91
CA TYR A 124 -9.78 -1.29 -11.19
C TYR A 124 -11.19 -0.82 -10.83
N LYS A 125 -12.21 -1.66 -11.02
CA LYS A 125 -13.61 -1.31 -10.68
C LYS A 125 -13.86 -1.19 -9.19
N ILE A 126 -13.21 -2.01 -8.37
CA ILE A 126 -13.39 -1.99 -6.91
C ILE A 126 -12.45 -1.03 -6.20
N GLY A 127 -11.36 -0.61 -6.83
CA GLY A 127 -10.43 0.37 -6.28
C GLY A 127 -11.10 1.71 -6.02
N ASN A 128 -10.99 2.22 -4.80
CA ASN A 128 -11.53 3.53 -4.45
C ASN A 128 -10.69 4.67 -5.01
N GLU A 129 -9.39 4.50 -5.00
CA GLU A 129 -8.42 5.50 -5.47
C GLU A 129 -7.22 4.83 -6.15
N LYS A 130 -6.54 5.60 -6.99
CA LYS A 130 -5.24 5.26 -7.58
C LYS A 130 -4.19 6.26 -7.12
N LEU A 131 -3.07 5.76 -6.65
CA LEU A 131 -1.95 6.56 -6.17
C LEU A 131 -0.70 6.25 -6.99
N SER A 132 -0.05 7.29 -7.51
CA SER A 132 1.29 7.21 -8.08
C SER A 132 2.31 7.77 -7.09
N LEU A 133 3.39 7.05 -6.85
CA LEU A 133 4.50 7.54 -6.01
C LEU A 133 5.43 8.48 -6.77
N SER A 134 5.46 8.37 -8.10
CA SER A 134 6.33 9.18 -8.95
C SER A 134 5.86 9.10 -10.40
N LYS A 135 6.19 10.11 -11.18
CA LYS A 135 6.09 10.07 -12.64
C LYS A 135 7.14 9.15 -13.28
N MET A 136 8.18 8.79 -12.54
CA MET A 136 9.16 7.79 -12.94
C MET A 136 8.67 6.40 -12.56
N THR A 137 8.93 5.42 -13.41
CA THR A 137 8.58 4.02 -13.17
C THR A 137 9.58 3.37 -12.23
N PHE A 138 9.07 2.68 -11.21
CA PHE A 138 9.85 1.82 -10.33
C PHE A 138 9.59 0.35 -10.63
N SER A 139 10.57 -0.51 -10.35
CA SER A 139 10.29 -1.95 -10.33
C SER A 139 9.26 -2.27 -9.24
N HIS A 140 8.47 -3.32 -9.47
CA HIS A 140 7.49 -3.77 -8.46
C HIS A 140 8.11 -4.29 -7.16
N GLN A 141 9.43 -4.50 -7.13
CA GLN A 141 10.20 -4.80 -5.92
C GLN A 141 10.59 -3.52 -5.16
N MET A 142 11.16 -2.53 -5.88
CA MET A 142 11.60 -1.26 -5.28
C MET A 142 10.44 -0.42 -4.75
N VAL A 143 9.31 -0.40 -5.44
CA VAL A 143 8.14 0.40 -5.03
C VAL A 143 7.66 0.04 -3.62
N ARG A 144 7.85 -1.20 -3.19
CA ARG A 144 7.48 -1.67 -1.85
C ARG A 144 8.23 -0.91 -0.77
N LEU A 145 9.53 -0.74 -0.94
CA LEU A 145 10.37 0.00 0.01
C LEU A 145 10.02 1.49 0.01
N PHE A 146 9.93 2.12 -1.15
CA PHE A 146 9.56 3.53 -1.26
C PHE A 146 8.20 3.81 -0.66
N PHE A 147 7.23 2.93 -0.89
CA PHE A 147 5.90 3.10 -0.32
C PHE A 147 5.90 3.03 1.22
N VAL A 148 6.54 2.03 1.80
CA VAL A 148 6.61 1.88 3.27
C VAL A 148 7.35 3.05 3.90
N GLU A 149 8.41 3.55 3.27
CA GLU A 149 9.12 4.75 3.69
C GLU A 149 8.22 5.98 3.63
N GLN A 150 7.42 6.17 2.57
CA GLN A 150 6.51 7.30 2.44
C GLN A 150 5.37 7.26 3.49
N ILE A 151 4.87 6.10 3.84
CA ILE A 151 3.92 5.96 4.97
C ILE A 151 4.58 6.43 6.27
N TYR A 152 5.81 5.97 6.55
CA TYR A 152 6.56 6.40 7.72
C TYR A 152 6.81 7.92 7.71
N ARG A 153 7.28 8.46 6.59
CA ARG A 153 7.47 9.91 6.41
C ARG A 153 6.18 10.70 6.64
N GLY A 154 5.06 10.22 6.11
CA GLY A 154 3.75 10.82 6.33
C GLY A 154 3.40 10.95 7.82
N TYR A 155 3.61 9.91 8.61
CA TYR A 155 3.40 9.96 10.05
C TYR A 155 4.35 10.91 10.75
N THR A 156 5.63 10.96 10.37
CA THR A 156 6.59 11.91 10.97
C THR A 156 6.22 13.36 10.67
N ILE A 157 5.74 13.66 9.47
CA ILE A 157 5.23 15.00 9.11
C ILE A 157 4.02 15.35 9.98
N LEU A 158 3.04 14.46 10.12
CA LEU A 158 1.84 14.70 10.92
C LEU A 158 2.14 14.91 12.42
N ASN A 159 3.25 14.36 12.92
CA ASN A 159 3.68 14.51 14.31
C ASN A 159 4.76 15.59 14.50
N ASN A 160 5.05 16.38 13.48
CA ASN A 160 6.10 17.43 13.50
C ASN A 160 7.48 16.90 13.92
N GLU A 161 7.83 15.69 13.51
CA GLU A 161 9.12 15.09 13.80
C GLU A 161 10.18 15.45 12.74
N PRO A 162 11.48 15.53 13.13
CA PRO A 162 12.55 16.03 12.26
C PRO A 162 13.09 14.97 11.28
N TYR A 163 12.22 14.20 10.65
CA TYR A 163 12.59 13.24 9.60
C TYR A 163 12.49 13.84 8.20
N HIS A 164 11.46 14.67 7.98
CA HIS A 164 11.24 15.36 6.70
C HIS A 164 11.80 16.79 6.81
N HIS A 165 12.67 17.13 5.88
CA HIS A 165 13.25 18.46 5.75
C HIS A 165 12.83 19.08 4.42
N GLU A 166 12.27 20.28 4.46
CA GLU A 166 12.05 21.19 3.33
C GLU A 166 12.70 22.52 3.60
#